data_e44929018e96d4b005f2a4ab726ea106
#
_entry.id   e44929018e96d4b005f2a4ab726ea106
#
_cell.length_a   1.000
_cell.length_b   1.000
_cell.length_c   1.000
_cell.angle_alpha   90.00
_cell.angle_beta   90.00
_cell.angle_gamma   90.00
#
_symmetry.space_group_name_H-M   'P 1'
#
loop_
_entity.id
_entity.type
_entity.pdbx_description
1 polymer ?
#
loop_
_entity_poly.entity_id
_entity_poly.type
_entity_poly.pdbx_seq_one_letter_code
_entity_poly.pdbx_strand_id
1 'polypeptide(L)'
;MTKFFIALATILGLLAMPLPANAKSSIEGRWKNGKMEIVISPCGRALCGTVVKASPKQRARAERGSGTDLIGARLITNIRPNGAQSYRANVYLADRDMNASGTIHEIGPNRLSVRGCVLAVICKSTNWDRLQ
;
A
#
# COMPACT_ATOMS: atom_id res chain seq x y z
N MET A 1 50.44 -52.08 -20.64
CA MET A 1 49.03 -51.68 -20.87
C MET A 1 48.63 -50.73 -19.77
N THR A 2 48.64 -49.46 -20.07
CA THR A 2 48.34 -48.39 -19.09
C THR A 2 46.90 -47.94 -19.29
N LYS A 3 46.03 -48.22 -18.33
CA LYS A 3 44.62 -47.77 -18.37
C LYS A 3 44.59 -46.34 -17.77
N PHE A 4 44.36 -45.36 -18.60
CA PHE A 4 44.03 -44.00 -18.17
C PHE A 4 42.56 -43.95 -17.80
N PHE A 5 42.28 -43.72 -16.53
CA PHE A 5 40.96 -43.33 -16.07
C PHE A 5 40.85 -41.80 -16.13
N ILE A 6 40.05 -41.29 -17.04
CA ILE A 6 39.68 -39.89 -17.10
C ILE A 6 38.49 -39.72 -16.15
N ALA A 7 38.71 -39.11 -15.02
CA ALA A 7 37.68 -38.70 -14.10
C ALA A 7 37.03 -37.41 -14.65
N LEU A 8 35.84 -37.49 -15.17
CA LEU A 8 35.02 -36.33 -15.56
C LEU A 8 34.39 -35.73 -14.31
N ALA A 9 34.99 -34.69 -13.81
CA ALA A 9 34.39 -33.91 -12.73
C ALA A 9 33.32 -32.98 -13.33
N THR A 10 32.06 -33.33 -13.21
CA THR A 10 30.93 -32.46 -13.49
C THR A 10 30.76 -31.46 -12.37
N ILE A 11 31.22 -30.24 -12.61
CA ILE A 11 30.96 -29.09 -11.71
C ILE A 11 29.51 -28.67 -11.98
N LEU A 12 28.62 -29.06 -11.08
CA LEU A 12 27.25 -28.51 -11.03
C LEU A 12 27.34 -27.10 -10.48
N GLY A 13 27.42 -26.11 -11.37
CA GLY A 13 27.34 -24.71 -10.99
C GLY A 13 25.92 -24.40 -10.52
N LEU A 14 25.70 -24.24 -9.23
CA LEU A 14 24.49 -23.62 -8.70
C LEU A 14 24.47 -22.15 -9.18
N LEU A 15 23.65 -21.89 -10.18
CA LEU A 15 23.28 -20.52 -10.55
C LEU A 15 22.39 -19.96 -9.44
N ALA A 16 23.01 -19.34 -8.45
CA ALA A 16 22.29 -18.54 -7.48
C ALA A 16 21.72 -17.32 -8.20
N MET A 17 20.43 -17.32 -8.52
CA MET A 17 19.77 -16.14 -9.03
C MET A 17 19.65 -15.12 -7.90
N PRO A 18 20.17 -13.88 -8.06
CA PRO A 18 19.97 -12.85 -7.08
C PRO A 18 18.48 -12.50 -7.03
N LEU A 19 17.86 -12.64 -5.84
CA LEU A 19 16.52 -12.13 -5.60
C LEU A 19 16.54 -10.61 -5.71
N PRO A 20 15.59 -9.98 -6.43
CA PRO A 20 15.51 -8.53 -6.48
C PRO A 20 15.28 -7.98 -5.06
N ALA A 21 16.24 -7.22 -4.54
CA ALA A 21 16.24 -6.75 -3.16
C ALA A 21 15.16 -5.68 -2.87
N ASN A 22 14.48 -5.12 -3.89
CA ASN A 22 13.53 -4.01 -3.78
C ASN A 22 12.36 -4.16 -4.77
N ALA A 23 11.63 -5.27 -4.69
CA ALA A 23 10.37 -5.39 -5.43
C ALA A 23 9.35 -4.42 -4.81
N LYS A 24 8.87 -3.43 -5.60
CA LYS A 24 7.76 -2.57 -5.19
C LYS A 24 6.50 -3.41 -5.02
N SER A 25 5.72 -3.11 -3.99
CA SER A 25 4.37 -3.65 -3.88
C SER A 25 3.52 -3.13 -5.04
N SER A 26 2.59 -3.97 -5.54
CA SER A 26 1.70 -3.61 -6.65
C SER A 26 0.81 -2.40 -6.36
N ILE A 27 0.57 -2.08 -5.09
CA ILE A 27 -0.25 -0.92 -4.70
C ILE A 27 0.55 0.36 -4.45
N GLU A 28 1.88 0.30 -4.51
CA GLU A 28 2.68 1.53 -4.39
C GLU A 28 2.42 2.45 -5.57
N GLY A 29 2.35 3.74 -5.29
CA GLY A 29 2.15 4.77 -6.29
C GLY A 29 1.12 5.80 -5.87
N ARG A 30 0.65 6.58 -6.85
CA ARG A 30 -0.27 7.67 -6.63
C ARG A 30 -1.69 7.27 -7.03
N TRP A 31 -2.63 7.59 -6.17
CA TRP A 31 -4.03 7.19 -6.29
C TRP A 31 -4.94 8.38 -6.08
N LYS A 32 -6.09 8.38 -6.75
CA LYS A 32 -7.06 9.46 -6.70
C LYS A 32 -8.46 8.94 -6.35
N ASN A 33 -9.10 9.64 -5.44
CA ASN A 33 -10.54 9.53 -5.19
C ASN A 33 -11.13 10.94 -5.17
N GLY A 34 -11.98 11.24 -6.15
CA GLY A 34 -12.51 12.60 -6.30
C GLY A 34 -11.41 13.63 -6.42
N LYS A 35 -11.36 14.59 -5.51
CA LYS A 35 -10.33 15.65 -5.48
C LYS A 35 -9.15 15.35 -4.57
N MET A 36 -9.18 14.21 -3.89
CA MET A 36 -8.08 13.78 -3.03
C MET A 36 -7.14 12.86 -3.78
N GLU A 37 -5.85 13.12 -3.62
CA GLU A 37 -4.79 12.25 -4.12
C GLU A 37 -3.88 11.83 -2.97
N ILE A 38 -3.54 10.55 -2.95
CA ILE A 38 -2.62 9.97 -1.97
C ILE A 38 -1.47 9.29 -2.70
N VAL A 39 -0.35 9.15 -2.00
CA VAL A 39 0.77 8.31 -2.40
C VAL A 39 0.89 7.17 -1.41
N ILE A 40 0.87 5.94 -1.91
CA ILE A 40 1.19 4.75 -1.13
C ILE A 40 2.66 4.45 -1.31
N SER A 41 3.39 4.42 -0.21
CA SER A 41 4.84 4.24 -0.21
C SER A 41 5.31 3.52 1.06
N PRO A 42 6.52 2.95 1.06
CA PRO A 42 7.09 2.33 2.25
C PRO A 42 7.16 3.28 3.44
N CYS A 43 6.84 2.76 4.62
CA CYS A 43 6.74 3.50 5.86
C CYS A 43 7.15 2.53 7.00
N GLY A 44 8.47 2.36 7.18
CA GLY A 44 9.00 1.30 8.02
C GLY A 44 8.81 -0.08 7.39
N ARG A 45 8.24 -1.04 8.14
CA ARG A 45 7.98 -2.41 7.67
C ARG A 45 6.65 -2.58 6.95
N ALA A 46 5.88 -1.51 6.84
CA ALA A 46 4.57 -1.50 6.21
C ALA A 46 4.53 -0.42 5.13
N LEU A 47 3.39 -0.24 4.50
CA LEU A 47 3.13 0.88 3.61
C LEU A 47 2.23 1.90 4.31
N CYS A 48 2.31 3.15 3.87
CA CYS A 48 1.44 4.23 4.30
C CYS A 48 0.86 4.96 3.10
N GLY A 49 -0.35 5.49 3.25
CA GLY A 49 -0.98 6.40 2.30
C GLY A 49 -0.94 7.83 2.84
N THR A 50 -0.22 8.69 2.13
CA THR A 50 -0.01 10.09 2.49
C THR A 50 -0.75 10.99 1.52
N VAL A 51 -1.50 11.97 2.02
CA VAL A 51 -2.22 12.94 1.20
C VAL A 51 -1.23 13.89 0.54
N VAL A 52 -1.31 14.02 -0.78
CA VAL A 52 -0.48 14.96 -1.55
C VAL A 52 -1.32 16.04 -2.23
N LYS A 53 -2.64 15.82 -2.34
CA LYS A 53 -3.56 16.81 -2.88
C LYS A 53 -4.95 16.64 -2.28
N ALA A 54 -5.60 17.74 -1.98
CA ALA A 54 -6.97 17.78 -1.46
C ALA A 54 -7.62 19.11 -1.81
N SER A 55 -8.96 19.15 -1.88
CA SER A 55 -9.70 20.37 -2.12
C SER A 55 -9.67 21.29 -0.88
N PRO A 56 -9.90 22.60 -1.04
CA PRO A 56 -10.06 23.51 0.10
C PRO A 56 -11.13 23.07 1.09
N LYS A 57 -12.23 22.50 0.58
CA LYS A 57 -13.33 21.99 1.41
C LYS A 57 -12.90 20.78 2.24
N GLN A 58 -12.17 19.84 1.64
CA GLN A 58 -11.63 18.68 2.37
C GLN A 58 -10.63 19.10 3.45
N ARG A 59 -9.74 20.04 3.11
CA ARG A 59 -8.77 20.58 4.06
C ARG A 59 -9.44 21.29 5.22
N ALA A 60 -10.46 22.10 4.95
CA ALA A 60 -11.22 22.79 5.98
C ALA A 60 -11.95 21.83 6.93
N ARG A 61 -12.51 20.73 6.41
CA ARG A 61 -13.15 19.70 7.24
C ARG A 61 -12.17 19.00 8.18
N ALA A 62 -10.97 18.67 7.68
CA ALA A 62 -9.93 18.07 8.50
C ALA A 62 -9.47 19.03 9.61
N GLU A 63 -9.29 20.29 9.29
CA GLU A 63 -8.93 21.32 10.26
C GLU A 63 -9.98 21.48 11.35
N ARG A 64 -11.23 21.58 10.98
CA ARG A 64 -12.34 21.70 11.96
C ARG A 64 -12.54 20.45 12.78
N GLY A 65 -12.37 19.26 12.16
CA GLY A 65 -12.63 18.00 12.83
C GLY A 65 -11.56 17.57 13.81
N SER A 66 -10.29 17.83 13.49
CA SER A 66 -9.16 17.34 14.28
C SER A 66 -7.97 18.30 14.35
N GLY A 67 -8.03 19.46 13.72
CA GLY A 67 -6.88 20.35 13.61
C GLY A 67 -5.78 19.82 12.69
N THR A 68 -6.09 18.83 11.84
CA THR A 68 -5.12 18.20 10.97
C THR A 68 -4.87 19.04 9.72
N ASP A 69 -3.60 19.33 9.42
CA ASP A 69 -3.20 19.76 8.10
C ASP A 69 -3.23 18.53 7.17
N LEU A 70 -4.21 18.52 6.27
CA LEU A 70 -4.49 17.34 5.44
C LEU A 70 -3.37 17.03 4.46
N ILE A 71 -2.72 18.07 3.91
CA ILE A 71 -1.59 17.86 2.99
C ILE A 71 -0.38 17.37 3.77
N GLY A 72 0.16 16.22 3.38
CA GLY A 72 1.25 15.54 4.08
C GLY A 72 0.80 14.62 5.20
N ALA A 73 -0.51 14.57 5.50
CA ALA A 73 -1.03 13.67 6.53
C ALA A 73 -1.02 12.21 6.06
N ARG A 74 -0.57 11.32 6.92
CA ARG A 74 -0.66 9.87 6.72
C ARG A 74 -2.03 9.39 7.20
N LEU A 75 -2.99 9.33 6.29
CA LEU A 75 -4.35 8.90 6.63
C LEU A 75 -4.49 7.38 6.66
N ILE A 76 -3.65 6.68 5.92
CA ILE A 76 -3.67 5.22 5.90
C ILE A 76 -2.31 4.74 6.36
N THR A 77 -2.29 3.95 7.43
CA THR A 77 -1.05 3.47 8.04
C THR A 77 -1.09 1.95 8.22
N ASN A 78 0.08 1.37 8.47
CA ASN A 78 0.23 -0.04 8.74
C ASN A 78 -0.42 -0.93 7.67
N ILE A 79 -0.25 -0.55 6.41
CA ILE A 79 -0.75 -1.32 5.27
C ILE A 79 0.11 -2.57 5.13
N ARG A 80 -0.50 -3.74 5.31
CA ARG A 80 0.17 -5.04 5.25
C ARG A 80 -0.64 -6.04 4.45
N PRO A 81 0.01 -6.92 3.68
CA PRO A 81 -0.68 -7.98 2.95
C PRO A 81 -1.54 -8.84 3.88
N ASN A 82 -2.74 -9.18 3.42
CA ASN A 82 -3.70 -10.02 4.13
C ASN A 82 -4.45 -10.93 3.13
N GLY A 83 -3.71 -11.71 2.39
CA GLY A 83 -4.25 -12.57 1.33
C GLY A 83 -3.92 -12.06 -0.06
N ALA A 84 -4.41 -12.76 -1.08
CA ALA A 84 -4.18 -12.39 -2.47
C ALA A 84 -4.88 -11.06 -2.79
N GLN A 85 -4.12 -10.09 -3.30
CA GLN A 85 -4.63 -8.78 -3.72
C GLN A 85 -5.40 -8.02 -2.61
N SER A 86 -5.11 -8.35 -1.35
CA SER A 86 -5.79 -7.79 -0.18
C SER A 86 -4.77 -7.34 0.85
N TYR A 87 -5.10 -6.24 1.54
CA TYR A 87 -4.27 -5.62 2.56
C TYR A 87 -5.14 -5.19 3.74
N ARG A 88 -4.60 -5.30 4.94
CA ARG A 88 -5.14 -4.63 6.13
C ARG A 88 -4.45 -3.29 6.32
N ALA A 89 -5.17 -2.35 6.89
CA ALA A 89 -4.65 -1.03 7.20
C ALA A 89 -5.40 -0.39 8.36
N ASN A 90 -4.81 0.64 8.93
CA ASN A 90 -5.49 1.57 9.81
C ASN A 90 -5.81 2.83 9.01
N VAL A 91 -7.02 3.35 9.15
CA VAL A 91 -7.49 4.56 8.47
C VAL A 91 -7.83 5.61 9.50
N TYR A 92 -7.25 6.80 9.35
CA TYR A 92 -7.59 7.95 10.19
C TYR A 92 -8.55 8.88 9.45
N LEU A 93 -9.70 9.13 10.06
CA LEU A 93 -10.73 10.03 9.56
C LEU A 93 -10.50 11.41 10.17
N ALA A 94 -9.77 12.26 9.46
CA ALA A 94 -9.34 13.56 9.97
C ALA A 94 -10.50 14.55 10.21
N ASP A 95 -11.60 14.40 9.47
CA ASP A 95 -12.80 15.21 9.63
C ASP A 95 -13.62 14.86 10.86
N ARG A 96 -13.37 13.72 11.47
CA ARG A 96 -14.09 13.21 12.66
C ARG A 96 -13.19 12.90 13.84
N ASP A 97 -11.88 13.03 13.67
CA ASP A 97 -10.88 12.63 14.67
C ASP A 97 -11.09 11.19 15.15
N MET A 98 -11.24 10.26 14.22
CA MET A 98 -11.52 8.86 14.52
C MET A 98 -10.60 7.94 13.74
N ASN A 99 -10.28 6.80 14.35
CA ASN A 99 -9.58 5.71 13.70
C ASN A 99 -10.58 4.62 13.26
N ALA A 100 -10.33 4.05 12.09
CA ALA A 100 -11.10 2.96 11.55
C ALA A 100 -10.17 1.80 11.15
N SER A 101 -10.69 0.58 11.21
CA SER A 101 -10.02 -0.57 10.59
C SER A 101 -10.29 -0.56 9.10
N GLY A 102 -9.24 -0.75 8.31
CA GLY A 102 -9.34 -0.70 6.86
C GLY A 102 -8.94 -2.00 6.18
N THR A 103 -9.56 -2.23 5.04
CA THR A 103 -9.16 -3.28 4.10
C THR A 103 -9.03 -2.66 2.72
N ILE A 104 -7.92 -2.96 2.05
CA ILE A 104 -7.66 -2.51 0.69
C ILE A 104 -7.69 -3.74 -0.22
N HIS A 105 -8.50 -3.70 -1.27
CA HIS A 105 -8.55 -4.74 -2.29
C HIS A 105 -8.11 -4.17 -3.64
N GLU A 106 -7.22 -4.87 -4.30
CA GLU A 106 -6.92 -4.60 -5.70
C GLU A 106 -8.03 -5.19 -6.56
N ILE A 107 -8.90 -4.33 -7.10
CA ILE A 107 -10.01 -4.76 -7.97
C ILE A 107 -9.68 -4.64 -9.45
N GLY A 108 -8.43 -4.34 -9.75
CA GLY A 108 -7.87 -4.25 -11.08
C GLY A 108 -6.47 -3.65 -11.02
N PRO A 109 -5.72 -3.61 -12.13
CA PRO A 109 -4.33 -3.11 -12.13
C PRO A 109 -4.24 -1.62 -11.78
N ASN A 110 -5.33 -0.86 -12.00
CA ASN A 110 -5.37 0.58 -11.81
C ASN A 110 -6.50 1.04 -10.87
N ARG A 111 -7.07 0.12 -10.09
CA ARG A 111 -8.15 0.45 -9.16
C ARG A 111 -8.04 -0.29 -7.85
N LEU A 112 -8.21 0.45 -6.76
CA LEU A 112 -8.30 -0.08 -5.40
C LEU A 112 -9.71 0.18 -4.85
N SER A 113 -10.21 -0.76 -4.06
CA SER A 113 -11.34 -0.53 -3.16
C SER A 113 -10.80 -0.43 -1.73
N VAL A 114 -11.07 0.68 -1.07
CA VAL A 114 -10.69 0.90 0.33
C VAL A 114 -11.95 0.89 1.17
N ARG A 115 -12.04 -0.06 2.08
CA ARG A 115 -13.16 -0.18 3.03
C ARG A 115 -12.67 0.15 4.42
N GLY A 116 -13.31 1.11 5.06
CA GLY A 116 -13.06 1.44 6.46
C GLY A 116 -14.29 1.15 7.31
N CYS A 117 -14.07 0.60 8.50
CA CYS A 117 -15.13 0.29 9.46
C CYS A 117 -14.85 0.95 10.80
N VAL A 118 -15.83 1.67 11.33
CA VAL A 118 -15.84 2.25 12.67
C VAL A 118 -16.72 1.36 13.55
N LEU A 119 -16.24 1.02 14.75
CA LEU A 119 -16.95 0.16 15.69
C LEU A 119 -17.35 -1.21 15.10
N ALA A 120 -16.63 -1.69 14.11
CA ALA A 120 -16.84 -2.97 13.41
C ALA A 120 -18.19 -3.13 12.69
N VAL A 121 -19.11 -2.18 12.80
CA VAL A 121 -20.48 -2.27 12.25
C VAL A 121 -20.81 -1.18 11.24
N ILE A 122 -20.14 -0.03 11.29
CA ILE A 122 -20.35 1.08 10.35
C ILE A 122 -19.19 1.10 9.37
N CYS A 123 -19.43 0.60 8.15
CA CYS A 123 -18.43 0.49 7.11
C CYS A 123 -18.76 1.36 5.91
N LYS A 124 -17.72 1.93 5.31
CA LYS A 124 -17.82 2.70 4.06
C LYS A 124 -16.71 2.24 3.12
N SER A 125 -17.06 2.05 1.86
CA SER A 125 -16.11 1.70 0.80
C SER A 125 -15.96 2.86 -0.18
N THR A 126 -14.72 3.09 -0.63
CA THR A 126 -14.39 4.08 -1.67
C THR A 126 -13.47 3.44 -2.68
N ASN A 127 -13.62 3.86 -3.94
CA ASN A 127 -12.74 3.41 -5.01
C ASN A 127 -11.69 4.47 -5.32
N TRP A 128 -10.48 4.01 -5.57
CA TRP A 128 -9.34 4.85 -5.89
C TRP A 128 -8.77 4.42 -7.23
N ASP A 129 -8.54 5.36 -8.10
CA ASP A 129 -7.95 5.11 -9.42
C ASP A 129 -6.48 5.51 -9.43
N ARG A 130 -5.66 4.67 -10.08
CA ARG A 130 -4.23 4.96 -10.21
C ARG A 130 -3.99 6.15 -11.11
N LEU A 131 -3.15 7.07 -10.67
CA LEU A 131 -2.61 8.14 -11.49
C LEU A 131 -1.27 7.70 -12.09
N GLN A 132 -1.14 7.95 -13.36
CA GLN A 132 0.09 7.68 -14.11
C GLN A 132 0.98 8.91 -14.19
#